data_4ed0db6569e9b94199f8284bd4e54ae0
#
_entry.id   4ed0db6569e9b94199f8284bd4e54ae0
#
_cell.length_a   1.000
_cell.length_b   1.000
_cell.length_c   1.000
_cell.angle_alpha   90.00
_cell.angle_beta   90.00
_cell.angle_gamma   90.00
#
_symmetry.space_group_name_H-M   'P 1'
#
loop_
_entity.id
_entity.type
_entity.pdbx_description
1 polymer ?
#
loop_
_entity_poly.entity_id
_entity_poly.type
_entity_poly.pdbx_seq_one_letter_code
_entity_poly.pdbx_strand_id
1 'polypeptide(L)' 'MSKEINELSSDELYILIGRNVSKLRSKANMSQLELSLEMGNKSSSLVSAAELYANKRKFNIAQLHKIAKILNIDI' A
#
# COMPACT_ATOMS: atom_id res chain seq x y z
N MET A 1 -16.09 -13.47 8.45
CA MET A 1 -15.10 -14.47 8.06
C MET A 1 -14.31 -14.04 6.85
N SER A 2 -13.01 -14.19 6.87
CA SER A 2 -12.17 -13.79 5.74
C SER A 2 -12.28 -14.79 4.60
N LYS A 3 -12.30 -14.28 3.37
CA LYS A 3 -12.20 -15.12 2.18
C LYS A 3 -10.77 -15.60 2.01
N GLU A 4 -10.60 -16.77 1.39
CA GLU A 4 -9.30 -17.18 0.92
C GLU A 4 -8.83 -16.21 -0.17
N ILE A 5 -7.51 -16.05 -0.33
CA ILE A 5 -6.97 -15.11 -1.32
C ILE A 5 -7.47 -15.44 -2.73
N ASN A 6 -7.56 -16.73 -3.06
CA ASN A 6 -8.02 -17.16 -4.38
C ASN A 6 -9.52 -16.92 -4.61
N GLU A 7 -10.26 -16.55 -3.57
CA GLU A 7 -11.69 -16.22 -3.67
C GLU A 7 -11.95 -14.72 -3.77
N LEU A 8 -10.91 -13.89 -3.62
CA LEU A 8 -11.07 -12.45 -3.67
C LEU A 8 -11.24 -11.96 -5.09
N SER A 9 -12.11 -10.98 -5.29
CA SER A 9 -12.15 -10.25 -6.54
C SER A 9 -10.89 -9.37 -6.64
N SER A 10 -10.60 -8.86 -7.83
CA SER A 10 -9.48 -7.93 -8.00
C SER A 10 -9.63 -6.69 -7.12
N ASP A 11 -10.85 -6.14 -7.03
CA ASP A 11 -11.10 -4.98 -6.18
C ASP A 11 -10.83 -5.31 -4.71
N GLU A 12 -11.33 -6.44 -4.23
CA GLU A 12 -11.10 -6.88 -2.85
C GLU A 12 -9.61 -7.06 -2.56
N LEU A 13 -8.87 -7.62 -3.51
CA LEU A 13 -7.44 -7.81 -3.35
C LEU A 13 -6.71 -6.49 -3.24
N TYR A 14 -7.04 -5.50 -4.10
CA TYR A 14 -6.38 -4.20 -4.04
C TYR A 14 -6.74 -3.43 -2.76
N ILE A 15 -7.97 -3.58 -2.26
CA ILE A 15 -8.38 -3.02 -0.98
C ILE A 15 -7.54 -3.63 0.15
N LEU A 16 -7.37 -4.94 0.13
CA LEU A 16 -6.56 -5.65 1.13
C LEU A 16 -5.10 -5.20 1.10
N ILE A 17 -4.52 -5.10 -0.09
CA ILE A 17 -3.14 -4.64 -0.25
C ILE A 17 -2.98 -3.23 0.32
N GLY A 18 -3.87 -2.31 -0.03
CA GLY A 18 -3.81 -0.94 0.47
C GLY A 18 -3.90 -0.88 1.98
N ARG A 19 -4.81 -1.65 2.55
CA ARG A 19 -4.99 -1.72 4.01
C ARG A 19 -3.73 -2.27 4.69
N ASN A 20 -3.12 -3.30 4.11
CA ASN A 20 -1.89 -3.88 4.66
C ASN A 20 -0.73 -2.90 4.59
N VAL A 21 -0.59 -2.15 3.50
CA VAL A 21 0.44 -1.11 3.41
C VAL A 21 0.23 -0.07 4.50
N SER A 22 -1.01 0.37 4.71
CA SER A 22 -1.31 1.34 5.77
C SER A 22 -0.90 0.83 7.15
N LYS A 23 -1.22 -0.42 7.46
CA LYS A 23 -0.85 -1.03 8.74
C LYS A 23 0.66 -1.10 8.92
N LEU A 24 1.37 -1.57 7.91
CA LEU A 24 2.83 -1.73 7.98
C LEU A 24 3.53 -0.38 8.08
N ARG A 25 3.04 0.60 7.33
CA ARG A 25 3.54 1.96 7.40
C ARG A 25 3.37 2.54 8.82
N SER A 26 2.19 2.37 9.39
CA SER A 26 1.89 2.86 10.74
C SER A 26 2.77 2.18 11.79
N LYS A 27 3.00 0.87 11.64
CA LYS A 27 3.91 0.13 12.54
C LYS A 27 5.34 0.66 12.45
N ALA A 28 5.75 1.16 11.30
CA ALA A 28 7.07 1.74 11.09
C ALA A 28 7.12 3.22 11.52
N ASN A 29 6.03 3.74 12.08
CA ASN A 29 5.91 5.15 12.49
C ASN A 29 6.16 6.13 11.35
N MET A 30 5.75 5.76 10.14
CA MET A 30 5.88 6.63 8.98
C MET A 30 4.53 7.22 8.60
N SER A 31 4.51 8.51 8.29
CA SER A 31 3.33 9.15 7.72
C SER A 31 3.21 8.77 6.24
N GLN A 32 2.04 9.02 5.66
CA GLN A 32 1.84 8.81 4.22
C GLN A 32 2.81 9.68 3.42
N LEU A 33 3.05 10.91 3.86
CA LEU A 33 3.98 11.78 3.18
C LEU A 33 5.42 11.26 3.28
N GLU A 34 5.84 10.80 4.46
CA GLU A 34 7.17 10.24 4.64
C GLU A 34 7.41 9.05 3.72
N LEU A 35 6.45 8.12 3.66
CA LEU A 35 6.56 6.98 2.75
C LEU A 35 6.62 7.46 1.30
N SER A 36 5.76 8.39 0.91
CA SER A 36 5.74 8.92 -0.45
C SER A 36 7.07 9.55 -0.84
N LEU A 37 7.65 10.36 0.05
CA LEU A 37 8.95 11.00 -0.22
C LEU A 37 10.05 9.95 -0.38
N GLU A 38 10.05 8.92 0.48
CA GLU A 38 11.01 7.82 0.37
C GLU A 38 10.86 7.05 -0.93
N MET A 39 9.65 6.98 -1.49
CA MET A 39 9.38 6.37 -2.78
C MET A 39 9.81 7.23 -3.96
N GLY A 40 10.19 8.48 -3.71
CA GLY A 40 10.56 9.42 -4.76
C GLY A 40 9.43 10.29 -5.27
N ASN A 41 8.28 10.26 -4.61
CA ASN A 41 7.14 11.11 -4.95
C ASN A 41 7.26 12.47 -4.28
N LYS A 42 6.51 13.45 -4.78
CA LYS A 42 6.55 14.81 -4.24
C LYS A 42 5.39 15.13 -3.30
N SER A 43 4.40 14.25 -3.22
CA SER A 43 3.25 14.45 -2.35
C SER A 43 2.75 13.11 -1.85
N SER A 44 1.83 13.12 -0.89
CA SER A 44 1.22 11.91 -0.36
C SER A 44 0.07 11.36 -1.20
N SER A 45 -0.26 12.01 -2.31
CA SER A 45 -1.47 11.70 -3.10
C SER A 45 -1.57 10.24 -3.53
N LEU A 46 -0.47 9.68 -4.05
CA LEU A 46 -0.47 8.30 -4.50
C LEU A 46 -0.69 7.34 -3.34
N VAL A 47 0.06 7.50 -2.26
CA VAL A 47 -0.04 6.61 -1.09
C VAL A 47 -1.41 6.73 -0.46
N SER A 48 -1.88 7.95 -0.27
CA SER A 48 -3.19 8.22 0.32
C SER A 48 -4.31 7.54 -0.48
N ALA A 49 -4.33 7.72 -1.78
CA ALA A 49 -5.37 7.15 -2.63
C ALA A 49 -5.26 5.62 -2.71
N ALA A 50 -4.06 5.09 -2.86
CA ALA A 50 -3.86 3.65 -3.03
C ALA A 50 -4.13 2.86 -1.74
N GLU A 51 -3.84 3.43 -0.58
CA GLU A 51 -4.17 2.78 0.70
C GLU A 51 -5.67 2.59 0.88
N LEU A 52 -6.48 3.48 0.32
CA LEU A 52 -7.94 3.42 0.40
C LEU A 52 -8.59 2.85 -0.86
N TYR A 53 -7.81 2.56 -1.88
CA TYR A 53 -8.33 2.18 -3.19
C TYR A 53 -9.31 3.22 -3.74
N ALA A 54 -9.06 4.49 -3.42
CA ALA A 54 -9.91 5.60 -3.83
C ALA A 54 -9.86 5.76 -5.35
N ASN A 55 -11.02 5.83 -5.98
CA ASN A 55 -11.15 5.93 -7.45
C ASN A 55 -10.37 4.82 -8.17
N LYS A 56 -10.34 3.62 -7.56
CA LYS A 56 -9.62 2.45 -8.06
C LYS A 56 -8.12 2.67 -8.22
N ARG A 57 -7.56 3.62 -7.46
CA ARG A 57 -6.12 3.83 -7.38
C ARG A 57 -5.49 2.71 -6.57
N LYS A 58 -4.36 2.21 -7.07
CA LYS A 58 -3.72 1.05 -6.45
C LYS A 58 -2.20 1.13 -6.62
N PHE A 59 -1.49 0.38 -5.78
CA PHE A 59 -0.05 0.23 -5.95
C PHE A 59 0.23 -0.79 -7.05
N ASN A 60 1.19 -0.50 -7.90
CA ASN A 60 1.69 -1.49 -8.84
C ASN A 60 2.80 -2.33 -8.16
N ILE A 61 3.22 -3.40 -8.84
CA ILE A 61 4.21 -4.33 -8.27
C ILE A 61 5.54 -3.63 -7.97
N ALA A 62 6.00 -2.76 -8.86
CA ALA A 62 7.24 -2.03 -8.64
C ALA A 62 7.15 -1.12 -7.41
N GLN A 63 6.01 -0.48 -7.20
CA GLN A 63 5.78 0.35 -6.03
C GLN A 63 5.75 -0.49 -4.75
N LEU A 64 5.09 -1.64 -4.78
CA LEU A 64 5.05 -2.54 -3.63
C LEU A 64 6.45 -3.05 -3.27
N HIS A 65 7.26 -3.36 -4.26
CA HIS A 65 8.65 -3.77 -4.05
C HIS A 65 9.43 -2.65 -3.35
N LYS A 66 9.27 -1.42 -3.82
CA LYS A 66 9.91 -0.26 -3.21
C LYS A 66 9.44 -0.04 -1.77
N ILE A 67 8.15 -0.16 -1.52
CA ILE A 67 7.58 -0.03 -0.17
C ILE A 67 8.17 -1.10 0.76
N ALA A 68 8.26 -2.34 0.30
CA ALA A 68 8.82 -3.42 1.09
C ALA A 68 10.27 -3.12 1.49
N LYS A 69 11.06 -2.57 0.60
CA LYS A 69 12.44 -2.17 0.90
C LYS A 69 12.48 -1.05 1.93
N ILE A 70 11.63 -0.02 1.75
CA ILE A 70 11.59 1.13 2.65
C ILE A 70 11.18 0.69 4.06
N LEU A 71 10.17 -0.18 4.15
CA LEU A 71 9.65 -0.65 5.43
C LEU A 71 10.44 -1.83 5.98
N ASN A 72 11.43 -2.31 5.23
CA ASN A 72 12.30 -3.42 5.61
C ASN A 72 11.51 -4.69 5.92
N ILE A 73 10.62 -5.05 5.03
CA ILE A 73 9.82 -6.27 5.12
C ILE A 73 10.07 -7.19 3.94
N ASP A 74 9.95 -8.50 4.19
CA ASP A 74 10.03 -9.49 3.13
C ASP A 74 8.70 -9.56 2.39
N ILE A 75 8.77 -9.81 1.12
CA ILE A 75 7.59 -10.04 0.30
C ILE A 75 7.38 -11.52 0.09
#